data_c80a671a73ed03915c2d1dcbb9058e36
#
_entry.id   c80a671a73ed03915c2d1dcbb9058e36
#
_cell.length_a   1.000
_cell.length_b   1.000
_cell.length_c   1.000
_cell.angle_alpha   90.00
_cell.angle_beta   90.00
_cell.angle_gamma   90.00
#
_symmetry.space_group_name_H-M   'P 1'
#
loop_
_entity.id
_entity.type
_entity.pdbx_description
1 polymer ?
#
loop_
_entity_poly.entity_id
_entity_poly.type
_entity_poly.pdbx_seq_one_letter_code
_entity_poly.pdbx_strand_id
1 'polypeptide(L)'
;MLLVVAATAGVMFVLARRLMKGMNQQDWILLRQARSRGVDLTQPQAVDFVVFAATHETAEEISNLMRQDGFETSLTVAQIQYARNKKKPGAPQDGWLIKGTRTTHLVPDELTRIRGFLNEIALARKAAYLGWQIGFAQQAQAAPPAAG
;
A
#
# COMPACT_ATOMS: atom_id res chain seq x y z
N MET A 1 -6.79 11.71 8.07
CA MET A 1 -6.83 11.28 6.66
C MET A 1 -5.45 11.47 6.06
N LEU A 2 -4.94 10.44 5.48
CA LEU A 2 -3.66 10.48 4.79
C LEU A 2 -3.93 10.45 3.31
N LEU A 3 -3.48 11.47 2.60
CA LEU A 3 -3.52 11.50 1.15
C LEU A 3 -2.10 11.28 0.65
N VAL A 4 -1.90 10.22 -0.09
CA VAL A 4 -0.62 9.92 -0.71
C VAL A 4 -0.74 10.14 -2.20
N VAL A 5 0.11 11.00 -2.71
CA VAL A 5 0.20 11.23 -4.15
C VAL A 5 1.57 10.77 -4.60
N ALA A 6 1.61 9.72 -5.37
CA ALA A 6 2.85 9.28 -5.99
C ALA A 6 3.14 10.17 -7.20
N ALA A 7 4.32 10.75 -7.22
CA ALA A 7 4.66 11.76 -8.23
C ALA A 7 4.73 11.20 -9.65
N THR A 8 4.94 9.91 -9.82
CA THR A 8 5.26 9.35 -11.13
C THR A 8 4.23 8.40 -11.70
N ALA A 9 3.34 7.87 -10.92
CA ALA A 9 2.44 6.82 -11.38
C ALA A 9 0.96 7.19 -11.31
N GLY A 10 0.63 8.40 -10.90
CA GLY A 10 -0.75 8.78 -10.71
C GLY A 10 -1.48 7.92 -9.68
N VAL A 11 -0.73 7.25 -8.84
CA VAL A 11 -1.31 6.41 -7.81
C VAL A 11 -1.75 7.30 -6.67
N MET A 12 -3.04 7.37 -6.47
CA MET A 12 -3.61 8.16 -5.39
C MET A 12 -4.17 7.20 -4.35
N PHE A 13 -3.61 7.24 -3.16
CA PHE A 13 -4.16 6.51 -2.03
C PHE A 13 -4.88 7.50 -1.13
N VAL A 14 -6.16 7.31 -0.99
CA VAL A 14 -6.92 8.01 0.04
C VAL A 14 -7.12 7.03 1.17
N LEU A 15 -6.35 7.24 2.20
CA LEU A 15 -6.46 6.40 3.39
C LEU A 15 -7.31 7.12 4.40
N ALA A 16 -8.51 6.62 4.60
CA ALA A 16 -9.32 7.06 5.71
C ALA A 16 -8.64 6.55 6.97
N ARG A 17 -7.91 7.43 7.59
CA ARG A 17 -7.23 7.10 8.79
C ARG A 17 -8.13 7.29 9.99
N ARG A 18 -8.94 6.35 10.23
CA ARG A 18 -9.49 6.18 11.55
C ARG A 18 -8.69 5.11 12.21
N LEU A 19 -8.38 5.32 13.44
CA LEU A 19 -7.81 4.27 14.24
C LEU A 19 -8.75 3.09 14.20
N MET A 20 -8.28 2.06 13.60
CA MET A 20 -9.05 0.85 13.41
C MET A 20 -8.93 0.04 14.65
N LYS A 21 -10.05 -0.19 15.28
CA LYS A 21 -10.12 -1.13 16.38
C LYS A 21 -10.43 -2.50 15.81
N GLY A 22 -9.63 -3.48 16.21
CA GLY A 22 -9.84 -4.86 15.80
C GLY A 22 -9.48 -5.10 14.34
N MET A 23 -10.38 -5.79 13.65
CA MET A 23 -10.22 -6.01 12.23
C MET A 23 -10.09 -4.69 11.52
N ASN A 24 -9.14 -4.61 10.67
CA ASN A 24 -8.85 -3.38 10.01
C ASN A 24 -9.97 -3.00 9.04
N GLN A 25 -10.65 -1.93 9.37
CA GLN A 25 -11.75 -1.41 8.57
C GLN A 25 -11.27 -1.04 7.15
N GLN A 26 -10.03 -0.60 7.03
CA GLN A 26 -9.43 -0.29 5.74
C GLN A 26 -9.35 -1.55 4.87
N ASP A 27 -8.93 -2.67 5.42
CA ASP A 27 -8.87 -3.93 4.68
C ASP A 27 -10.27 -4.33 4.19
N TRP A 28 -11.29 -4.16 5.02
CA TRP A 28 -12.66 -4.44 4.63
C TRP A 28 -13.11 -3.56 3.46
N ILE A 29 -12.80 -2.27 3.51
CA ILE A 29 -13.14 -1.33 2.44
C ILE A 29 -12.45 -1.74 1.14
N LEU A 30 -11.16 -2.08 1.22
CA LEU A 30 -10.38 -2.47 0.05
C LEU A 30 -10.85 -3.80 -0.54
N LEU A 31 -11.21 -4.77 0.31
CA LEU A 31 -11.79 -6.03 -0.14
C LEU A 31 -13.11 -5.81 -0.87
N ARG A 32 -13.95 -4.95 -0.33
CA ARG A 32 -15.23 -4.62 -0.95
C ARG A 32 -15.02 -3.93 -2.30
N GLN A 33 -14.06 -3.03 -2.39
CA GLN A 33 -13.73 -2.36 -3.65
C GLN A 33 -13.20 -3.36 -4.69
N ALA A 34 -12.32 -4.25 -4.29
CA ALA A 34 -11.81 -5.28 -5.17
C ALA A 34 -12.94 -6.15 -5.72
N ARG A 35 -13.84 -6.58 -4.84
CA ARG A 35 -14.99 -7.39 -5.22
C ARG A 35 -15.90 -6.65 -6.20
N SER A 36 -16.14 -5.37 -5.97
CA SER A 36 -17.00 -4.56 -6.85
C SER A 36 -16.39 -4.36 -8.24
N ARG A 37 -15.07 -4.51 -8.36
CA ARG A 37 -14.36 -4.45 -9.64
C ARG A 37 -14.23 -5.80 -10.33
N GLY A 38 -14.86 -6.83 -9.80
CA GLY A 38 -14.85 -8.16 -10.38
C GLY A 38 -13.65 -9.02 -10.04
N VAL A 39 -12.87 -8.64 -9.04
CA VAL A 39 -11.74 -9.46 -8.58
C VAL A 39 -12.28 -10.71 -7.88
N ASP A 40 -11.77 -11.87 -8.29
CA ASP A 40 -12.11 -13.12 -7.64
C ASP A 40 -11.27 -13.31 -6.38
N LEU A 41 -11.89 -13.07 -5.22
CA LEU A 41 -11.21 -13.15 -3.93
C LEU A 41 -10.94 -14.59 -3.49
N THR A 42 -11.46 -15.58 -4.21
CA THR A 42 -11.17 -17.00 -3.91
C THR A 42 -9.83 -17.43 -4.50
N GLN A 43 -9.28 -16.65 -5.41
CA GLN A 43 -8.00 -16.92 -6.04
C GLN A 43 -6.91 -16.03 -5.46
N PRO A 44 -5.64 -16.52 -5.43
CA PRO A 44 -4.53 -15.64 -5.08
C PRO A 44 -4.43 -14.48 -6.06
N GLN A 45 -4.11 -13.30 -5.55
CA GLN A 45 -3.96 -12.09 -6.35
C GLN A 45 -2.56 -11.50 -6.12
N ALA A 46 -2.02 -10.86 -7.14
CA ALA A 46 -0.82 -10.04 -6.97
C ALA A 46 -1.23 -8.74 -6.28
N VAL A 47 -0.73 -8.54 -5.08
CA VAL A 47 -1.11 -7.42 -4.22
C VAL A 47 0.09 -6.56 -3.96
N ASP A 48 -0.06 -5.26 -4.14
CA ASP A 48 0.95 -4.27 -3.81
C ASP A 48 0.69 -3.74 -2.40
N PHE A 49 1.67 -3.87 -1.55
CA PHE A 49 1.66 -3.29 -0.20
C PHE A 49 2.58 -2.09 -0.20
N VAL A 50 2.14 -0.98 0.37
CA VAL A 50 2.84 0.29 0.22
C VAL A 50 3.23 0.84 1.58
N VAL A 51 4.49 1.21 1.70
CA VAL A 51 5.07 1.86 2.88
C VAL A 51 5.70 3.17 2.45
N PHE A 52 5.61 4.19 3.26
CA PHE A 52 6.26 5.48 3.03
C PHE A 52 7.41 5.66 4.01
N ALA A 53 8.56 6.08 3.50
CA ALA A 53 9.73 6.44 4.30
C ALA A 53 10.22 7.82 3.89
N ALA A 54 10.72 8.59 4.86
CA ALA A 54 11.16 9.95 4.61
C ALA A 54 12.48 10.02 3.87
N THR A 55 13.34 8.99 4.00
CA THR A 55 14.68 8.97 3.39
C THR A 55 14.85 7.73 2.52
N HIS A 56 15.73 7.86 1.55
CA HIS A 56 16.08 6.73 0.68
C HIS A 56 16.72 5.58 1.46
N GLU A 57 17.56 5.91 2.42
CA GLU A 57 18.24 4.92 3.26
C GLU A 57 17.22 4.06 4.02
N THR A 58 16.27 4.69 4.69
CA THR A 58 15.20 3.98 5.40
C THR A 58 14.35 3.16 4.44
N ALA A 59 14.05 3.71 3.27
CA ALA A 59 13.30 3.00 2.25
C ALA A 59 14.02 1.74 1.79
N GLU A 60 15.33 1.80 1.61
CA GLU A 60 16.11 0.62 1.24
C GLU A 60 16.14 -0.43 2.33
N GLU A 61 16.26 -0.03 3.59
CA GLU A 61 16.20 -0.97 4.71
C GLU A 61 14.87 -1.72 4.74
N ILE A 62 13.78 -0.99 4.61
CA ILE A 62 12.44 -1.58 4.59
C ILE A 62 12.28 -2.50 3.38
N SER A 63 12.73 -2.05 2.22
CA SER A 63 12.71 -2.86 1.00
C SER A 63 13.45 -4.18 1.19
N ASN A 64 14.62 -4.15 1.81
CA ASN A 64 15.40 -5.35 2.07
C ASN A 64 14.66 -6.32 3.00
N LEU A 65 14.05 -5.80 4.06
CA LEU A 65 13.26 -6.62 4.99
C LEU A 65 12.05 -7.23 4.30
N MET A 66 11.39 -6.48 3.46
CA MET A 66 10.26 -6.99 2.69
C MET A 66 10.69 -8.09 1.72
N ARG A 67 11.83 -7.90 1.03
CA ARG A 67 12.36 -8.94 0.13
C ARG A 67 12.71 -10.23 0.86
N GLN A 68 13.25 -10.11 2.06
CA GLN A 68 13.53 -11.28 2.89
C GLN A 68 12.26 -12.05 3.25
N ASP A 69 11.13 -11.37 3.34
CA ASP A 69 9.83 -11.99 3.61
C ASP A 69 9.08 -12.41 2.34
N GLY A 70 9.71 -12.32 1.17
CA GLY A 70 9.14 -12.82 -0.08
C GLY A 70 8.45 -11.79 -0.96
N PHE A 71 8.60 -10.51 -0.67
CA PHE A 71 8.05 -9.46 -1.53
C PHE A 71 9.02 -9.09 -2.64
N GLU A 72 8.48 -8.76 -3.80
CA GLU A 72 9.21 -8.03 -4.84
C GLU A 72 9.01 -6.54 -4.58
N THR A 73 10.11 -5.81 -4.47
CA THR A 73 10.03 -4.41 -4.06
C THR A 73 10.48 -3.45 -5.13
N SER A 74 9.91 -2.27 -5.12
CA SER A 74 10.36 -1.13 -5.91
C SER A 74 10.26 0.13 -5.08
N LEU A 75 11.14 1.09 -5.37
CA LEU A 75 11.18 2.38 -4.70
C LEU A 75 10.79 3.47 -5.69
N THR A 76 9.94 4.39 -5.25
CA THR A 76 9.49 5.51 -6.06
C THR A 76 9.50 6.77 -5.21
N VAL A 77 10.03 7.86 -5.75
CA VAL A 77 9.93 9.15 -5.10
C VAL A 77 8.46 9.54 -5.00
N ALA A 78 8.07 10.06 -3.85
CA ALA A 78 6.68 10.43 -3.60
C ALA A 78 6.58 11.60 -2.65
N GLN A 79 5.43 12.24 -2.69
CA GLN A 79 5.07 13.27 -1.75
C GLN A 79 3.77 12.87 -1.07
N ILE A 80 3.75 12.92 0.25
CA ILE A 80 2.55 12.66 1.01
C ILE A 80 2.11 13.89 1.77
N GLN A 81 0.83 14.00 1.98
CA GLN A 81 0.24 15.10 2.73
C GLN A 81 -0.66 14.54 3.80
N TYR A 82 -0.35 14.89 5.04
CA TYR A 82 -1.18 14.53 6.18
C TYR A 82 -2.21 15.61 6.43
N ALA A 83 -3.46 15.26 6.45
CA ALA A 83 -4.49 16.18 6.90
C ALA A 83 -4.50 16.18 8.44
N ARG A 84 -4.04 17.28 9.01
CA ARG A 84 -4.04 17.45 10.47
C ARG A 84 -5.44 17.64 11.03
N ASN A 85 -6.28 18.33 10.29
CA ASN A 85 -7.69 18.49 10.61
C ASN A 85 -8.47 18.86 9.33
N LYS A 86 -9.78 18.94 9.43
CA LYS A 86 -10.63 19.23 8.28
C LYS A 86 -10.39 20.60 7.62
N LYS A 87 -9.68 21.49 8.31
CA LYS A 87 -9.51 22.88 7.87
C LYS A 87 -8.09 23.21 7.38
N LYS A 88 -7.09 22.41 7.75
CA LYS A 88 -5.70 22.67 7.36
C LYS A 88 -5.02 21.37 6.97
N PRO A 89 -4.76 21.17 5.67
CA PRO A 89 -3.87 20.11 5.26
C PRO A 89 -2.49 20.35 5.87
N GLY A 90 -1.83 19.29 6.32
CA GLY A 90 -0.45 19.35 6.75
C GLY A 90 0.46 19.74 5.60
N ALA A 91 1.67 20.17 5.89
CA ALA A 91 2.66 20.44 4.86
C ALA A 91 2.97 19.15 4.07
N PRO A 92 3.13 19.24 2.75
CA PRO A 92 3.57 18.09 1.96
C PRO A 92 4.93 17.61 2.45
N GLN A 93 5.09 16.30 2.51
CA GLN A 93 6.35 15.68 2.91
C GLN A 93 6.89 14.86 1.76
N ASP A 94 8.09 15.19 1.33
CA ASP A 94 8.80 14.40 0.33
C ASP A 94 9.38 13.15 0.96
N GLY A 95 9.43 12.09 0.18
CA GLY A 95 10.01 10.84 0.62
C GLY A 95 9.95 9.78 -0.44
N TRP A 96 9.84 8.54 -0.01
CA TRP A 96 9.90 7.36 -0.87
C TRP A 96 8.76 6.42 -0.57
N LEU A 97 8.12 5.94 -1.62
CA LEU A 97 7.19 4.83 -1.52
C LEU A 97 7.94 3.53 -1.79
N ILE A 98 7.80 2.60 -0.88
CA ILE A 98 8.25 1.23 -1.05
C ILE A 98 7.01 0.42 -1.43
N LYS A 99 6.99 -0.07 -2.63
CA LYS A 99 5.92 -0.95 -3.10
C LYS A 99 6.44 -2.38 -3.05
N GLY A 100 5.83 -3.19 -2.22
CA GLY A 100 6.13 -4.62 -2.15
C GLY A 100 5.00 -5.41 -2.76
N THR A 101 5.29 -6.18 -3.78
CA THR A 101 4.31 -7.00 -4.48
C THR A 101 4.45 -8.45 -4.06
N ARG A 102 3.34 -9.08 -3.74
CA ARG A 102 3.30 -10.48 -3.37
C ARG A 102 1.98 -11.08 -3.82
N THR A 103 2.05 -12.30 -4.35
CA THR A 103 0.85 -13.07 -4.61
C THR A 103 0.32 -13.59 -3.28
N THR A 104 -0.89 -13.21 -2.94
CA THR A 104 -1.47 -13.55 -1.65
C THR A 104 -2.98 -13.76 -1.76
N HIS A 105 -3.50 -14.58 -0.86
CA HIS A 105 -4.94 -14.71 -0.69
C HIS A 105 -5.47 -13.50 0.07
N LEU A 106 -6.52 -12.90 -0.48
CA LEU A 106 -7.14 -11.72 0.13
C LEU A 106 -8.15 -12.15 1.20
N VAL A 107 -7.64 -12.80 2.24
CA VAL A 107 -8.43 -13.22 3.39
C VAL A 107 -8.03 -12.43 4.62
N PRO A 108 -8.97 -12.20 5.56
CA PRO A 108 -8.71 -11.33 6.71
C PRO A 108 -7.49 -11.71 7.54
N ASP A 109 -7.29 -13.00 7.81
CA ASP A 109 -6.18 -13.45 8.64
C ASP A 109 -4.83 -13.17 7.98
N GLU A 110 -4.72 -13.42 6.70
CA GLU A 110 -3.49 -13.18 5.96
C GLU A 110 -3.19 -11.69 5.85
N LEU A 111 -4.19 -10.89 5.57
CA LEU A 111 -4.03 -9.43 5.52
C LEU A 111 -3.64 -8.86 6.88
N THR A 112 -4.21 -9.38 7.95
CA THR A 112 -3.87 -8.97 9.32
C THR A 112 -2.42 -9.32 9.65
N ARG A 113 -1.98 -10.51 9.27
CA ARG A 113 -0.58 -10.94 9.47
C ARG A 113 0.39 -10.04 8.73
N ILE A 114 0.15 -9.79 7.46
CA ILE A 114 1.02 -8.95 6.63
C ILE A 114 1.03 -7.51 7.15
N ARG A 115 -0.13 -6.98 7.48
CA ARG A 115 -0.23 -5.63 8.05
C ARG A 115 0.55 -5.51 9.35
N GLY A 116 0.45 -6.50 10.23
CA GLY A 116 1.20 -6.53 11.48
C GLY A 116 2.70 -6.48 11.25
N PHE A 117 3.18 -7.28 10.33
CA PHE A 117 4.60 -7.30 9.94
C PHE A 117 5.04 -5.94 9.39
N LEU A 118 4.28 -5.39 8.44
CA LEU A 118 4.65 -4.14 7.78
C LEU A 118 4.57 -2.95 8.74
N ASN A 119 3.57 -2.92 9.61
CA ASN A 119 3.50 -1.88 10.65
C ASN A 119 4.68 -1.97 11.61
N GLU A 120 5.08 -3.15 12.00
CA GLU A 120 6.20 -3.34 12.92
C GLU A 120 7.49 -2.80 12.33
N ILE A 121 7.82 -3.18 11.10
CA ILE A 121 9.06 -2.72 10.47
C ILE A 121 9.02 -1.22 10.15
N ALA A 122 7.85 -0.69 9.83
CA ALA A 122 7.69 0.73 9.56
C ALA A 122 7.82 1.57 10.82
N LEU A 123 7.13 1.19 11.89
CA LEU A 123 7.19 1.92 13.16
C LEU A 123 8.58 1.96 13.75
N ALA A 124 9.33 0.87 13.66
CA ALA A 124 10.71 0.82 14.16
C ALA A 124 11.62 1.81 13.43
N ARG A 125 11.23 2.27 12.25
CA ARG A 125 12.03 3.16 11.39
C ARG A 125 11.37 4.49 11.13
N LYS A 126 10.35 4.83 11.91
CA LYS A 126 9.58 6.08 11.75
C LYS A 126 8.98 6.23 10.35
N ALA A 127 8.69 5.12 9.72
CA ALA A 127 7.98 5.06 8.44
C ALA A 127 6.50 4.77 8.67
N ALA A 128 5.72 4.73 7.61
CA ALA A 128 4.29 4.52 7.71
C ALA A 128 3.81 3.48 6.69
N TYR A 129 3.13 2.45 7.15
CA TYR A 129 2.42 1.54 6.27
C TYR A 129 1.13 2.22 5.80
N LEU A 130 0.94 2.29 4.48
CA LEU A 130 -0.17 3.03 3.90
C LEU A 130 -1.35 2.17 3.49
N GLY A 131 -1.15 0.90 3.25
CA GLY A 131 -2.20 0.00 2.81
C GLY A 131 -1.77 -0.85 1.62
N TRP A 132 -2.75 -1.50 1.01
CA TRP A 132 -2.51 -2.38 -0.12
C TRP A 132 -3.50 -2.10 -1.24
N GLN A 133 -3.17 -2.58 -2.42
CA GLN A 133 -4.03 -2.53 -3.59
C GLN A 133 -3.74 -3.74 -4.48
N ILE A 134 -4.66 -4.06 -5.37
CA ILE A 134 -4.39 -5.03 -6.43
C ILE A 134 -3.42 -4.37 -7.42
N GLY A 135 -2.37 -5.10 -7.76
CA GLY A 135 -1.28 -4.55 -8.56
C GLY A 135 -1.71 -3.99 -9.90
N PHE A 136 -1.24 -2.81 -10.21
CA PHE A 136 -1.53 -2.18 -11.50
C PHE A 136 -0.97 -2.97 -12.67
N ALA A 137 0.19 -3.58 -12.48
CA ALA A 137 0.78 -4.41 -13.54
C ALA A 137 -0.14 -5.56 -13.92
N GLN A 138 -0.79 -6.17 -12.93
CA GLN A 138 -1.75 -7.22 -13.17
C GLN A 138 -3.00 -6.71 -13.87
N GLN A 139 -3.47 -5.54 -13.50
CA GLN A 139 -4.61 -4.91 -14.17
C GLN A 139 -4.29 -4.59 -15.63
N ALA A 140 -3.10 -4.09 -15.88
CA ALA A 140 -2.65 -3.80 -17.23
C ALA A 140 -2.51 -5.09 -18.06
N GLN A 141 -2.07 -6.18 -17.46
CA GLN A 141 -1.99 -7.48 -18.13
C GLN A 141 -3.34 -8.14 -18.34
N ALA A 142 -4.28 -7.90 -17.43
CA ALA A 142 -5.64 -8.39 -17.55
C ALA A 142 -6.45 -7.59 -18.57
N ALA A 143 -6.05 -6.36 -18.86
CA ALA A 143 -6.63 -5.62 -19.95
C ALA A 143 -6.32 -6.36 -21.25
N PRO A 144 -7.31 -6.58 -22.12
CA PRO A 144 -7.03 -7.23 -23.39
C PRO A 144 -5.94 -6.44 -24.09
N PRO A 145 -4.90 -7.12 -24.59
CA PRO A 145 -3.86 -6.41 -25.28
C PRO A 145 -4.50 -5.65 -26.42
N ALA A 146 -4.36 -4.34 -26.33
CA ALA A 146 -4.84 -3.49 -27.40
C ALA A 146 -4.21 -3.98 -28.65
N ALA A 147 -4.99 -4.28 -29.61
CA ALA A 147 -4.49 -4.68 -30.88
C ALA A 147 -4.00 -6.11 -30.95
N GLY A 148 -4.43 -6.83 -30.03
CA GLY A 148 -4.06 -8.25 -30.22
C GLY A 148 -2.76 -8.32 -30.75
#